data_7ead00633060c7b2fc09606de81ff1e1
#
_entry.id   7ead00633060c7b2fc09606de81ff1e1
#
_cell.length_a   1.000
_cell.length_b   1.000
_cell.length_c   1.000
_cell.angle_alpha   90.00
_cell.angle_beta   90.00
_cell.angle_gamma   90.00
#
_symmetry.space_group_name_H-M   'P 1'
#
loop_
_entity.id
_entity.type
_entity.pdbx_description
1 polymer ?
#
loop_
_entity_poly.entity_id
_entity_poly.type
_entity_poly.pdbx_seq_one_letter_code
_entity_poly.pdbx_strand_id
1 'polypeptide(L)'
;YKRSFYRATWILTALDAGFFTAMTLKPMWLRHICSILFTFYYLVFADAAEERVRRVRATISIEHMRVSWEKVPQNPILRTMSKLIRPKVTVREIMSIDRPAHNSQLPPTEIYFFYAGAPETLSQHDTILLQFPGGGFVSMPPPCHEDAIAVWANQTGLPIVSVNYKKAPEHPYPWPIEECFDIYLRLVETRGTIIGLSGTKKLNIIVLGDSAGGNISSATTLKIIAHNQQLKRQQNNGVPLKTFGADEGATDYTESLLPMPAGLILIYPALDFEMSCWMSPSQVSLIHADSTTQLFRTGSLETLWQSKDHFSHVSPLSVVPDVEKNQSLWRRLLGRKKTRTTIRQHVNPILTDKKAWQSSNLAMTSRMSFFNDRIISPDVMRAMAIMYLGPYATPDFETDYLLSPIIAPLELLAEFPKTYMICGEKDPLVDDTVILAGRIRQAKGEFLGPEKADNAVHVKFLEGISHAFLQMMAFLPEAHQASRTIGDWIQEIASE
;
A
#
# COMPACT_ATOMS: atom_id res chain seq x y z
N TYR A 1 -16.91 7.25 11.18
CA TYR A 1 -16.15 8.07 10.21
C TYR A 1 -16.53 9.54 10.33
N LYS A 2 -15.59 10.42 10.00
CA LYS A 2 -15.81 11.86 9.90
C LYS A 2 -16.78 12.20 8.76
N ARG A 3 -17.57 13.28 8.92
CA ARG A 3 -18.56 13.65 7.90
C ARG A 3 -17.96 13.95 6.53
N SER A 4 -16.78 14.57 6.49
CA SER A 4 -16.02 14.83 5.25
C SER A 4 -15.65 13.54 4.54
N PHE A 5 -15.14 12.55 5.27
CA PHE A 5 -14.80 11.23 4.74
C PHE A 5 -16.04 10.47 4.24
N TYR A 6 -17.14 10.54 4.99
CA TYR A 6 -18.40 9.95 4.56
C TYR A 6 -18.90 10.52 3.24
N ARG A 7 -18.82 11.86 3.07
CA ARG A 7 -19.17 12.51 1.80
C ARG A 7 -18.24 12.12 0.67
N ALA A 8 -16.94 12.07 0.92
CA ALA A 8 -15.96 11.67 -0.09
C ALA A 8 -16.21 10.23 -0.57
N THR A 9 -16.41 9.29 0.36
CA THR A 9 -16.72 7.89 0.00
C THR A 9 -18.07 7.75 -0.70
N TRP A 10 -19.07 8.54 -0.34
CA TRP A 10 -20.35 8.58 -1.04
C TRP A 10 -20.19 9.01 -2.50
N ILE A 11 -19.42 10.07 -2.78
CA ILE A 11 -19.11 10.51 -4.14
C ILE A 11 -18.36 9.41 -4.90
N LEU A 12 -17.37 8.77 -4.27
CA LEU A 12 -16.62 7.67 -4.89
C LEU A 12 -17.52 6.47 -5.22
N THR A 13 -18.42 6.09 -4.31
CA THR A 13 -19.38 5.00 -4.54
C THR A 13 -20.31 5.31 -5.72
N ALA A 14 -20.78 6.56 -5.85
CA ALA A 14 -21.58 6.99 -6.98
C ALA A 14 -20.80 6.96 -8.31
N LEU A 15 -19.54 7.39 -8.29
CA LEU A 15 -18.62 7.32 -9.43
C LEU A 15 -18.37 5.86 -9.86
N ASP A 16 -18.13 4.96 -8.92
CA ASP A 16 -17.94 3.53 -9.19
C ASP A 16 -19.21 2.92 -9.77
N ALA A 17 -20.37 3.16 -9.16
CA ALA A 17 -21.64 2.65 -9.63
C ALA A 17 -21.97 3.14 -11.06
N GLY A 18 -21.73 4.42 -11.32
CA GLY A 18 -21.90 5.03 -12.64
C GLY A 18 -21.01 4.40 -13.70
N PHE A 19 -19.74 4.22 -13.35
CA PHE A 19 -18.76 3.58 -14.22
C PHE A 19 -19.13 2.11 -14.50
N PHE A 20 -19.40 1.31 -13.47
CA PHE A 20 -19.79 -0.10 -13.62
C PHE A 20 -21.09 -0.30 -14.38
N THR A 21 -22.00 0.66 -14.32
CA THR A 21 -23.26 0.59 -15.09
C THR A 21 -23.00 0.84 -16.58
N ALA A 22 -22.06 1.74 -16.89
CA ALA A 22 -21.71 2.09 -18.26
C ALA A 22 -20.71 1.12 -18.92
N MET A 23 -20.03 0.25 -18.17
CA MET A 23 -18.97 -0.64 -18.68
C MET A 23 -19.36 -1.51 -19.87
N THR A 24 -20.61 -1.94 -19.94
CA THR A 24 -21.13 -2.80 -21.01
C THR A 24 -21.31 -2.10 -22.35
N LEU A 25 -21.24 -0.78 -22.37
CA LEU A 25 -21.41 0.01 -23.60
C LEU A 25 -20.13 -0.03 -24.45
N LYS A 26 -20.23 -0.50 -25.68
CA LYS A 26 -19.09 -0.72 -26.58
C LYS A 26 -18.40 0.57 -27.07
N PRO A 27 -19.10 1.64 -27.56
CA PRO A 27 -18.41 2.86 -27.93
C PRO A 27 -17.80 3.57 -26.71
N MET A 28 -16.47 3.76 -26.67
CA MET A 28 -15.78 4.40 -25.53
C MET A 28 -16.35 5.77 -25.19
N TRP A 29 -16.63 6.61 -26.19
CA TRP A 29 -17.20 7.94 -25.98
C TRP A 29 -18.57 7.89 -25.30
N LEU A 30 -19.45 6.96 -25.72
CA LEU A 30 -20.77 6.76 -25.13
C LEU A 30 -20.66 6.26 -23.68
N ARG A 31 -19.73 5.33 -23.44
CA ARG A 31 -19.44 4.83 -22.08
C ARG A 31 -19.04 5.96 -21.14
N HIS A 32 -18.18 6.89 -21.58
CA HIS A 32 -17.78 8.03 -20.75
C HIS A 32 -18.93 8.97 -20.44
N ILE A 33 -19.77 9.31 -21.44
CA ILE A 33 -20.94 10.16 -21.24
C ILE A 33 -21.94 9.48 -20.30
N CYS A 34 -22.28 8.23 -20.57
CA CYS A 34 -23.23 7.47 -19.74
C CYS A 34 -22.71 7.26 -18.32
N SER A 35 -21.42 7.02 -18.12
CA SER A 35 -20.82 6.92 -16.80
C SER A 35 -21.07 8.17 -15.95
N ILE A 36 -20.99 9.34 -16.55
CA ILE A 36 -21.26 10.62 -15.86
C ILE A 36 -22.74 10.77 -15.55
N LEU A 37 -23.61 10.50 -16.53
CA LEU A 37 -25.07 10.57 -16.31
C LEU A 37 -25.52 9.62 -15.21
N PHE A 38 -25.03 8.37 -15.24
CA PHE A 38 -25.30 7.41 -14.18
C PHE A 38 -24.69 7.82 -12.83
N THR A 39 -23.53 8.48 -12.81
CA THR A 39 -22.96 9.02 -11.57
C THR A 39 -23.91 10.03 -10.93
N PHE A 40 -24.46 10.95 -11.68
CA PHE A 40 -25.46 11.89 -11.15
C PHE A 40 -26.71 11.19 -10.63
N TYR A 41 -27.20 10.16 -11.33
CA TYR A 41 -28.28 9.33 -10.84
C TYR A 41 -27.94 8.69 -9.50
N TYR A 42 -26.76 8.10 -9.37
CA TYR A 42 -26.32 7.41 -8.15
C TYR A 42 -25.93 8.38 -7.01
N LEU A 43 -25.62 9.63 -7.29
CA LEU A 43 -25.48 10.65 -6.24
C LEU A 43 -26.82 10.93 -5.55
N VAL A 44 -27.93 10.83 -6.27
CA VAL A 44 -29.28 11.00 -5.70
C VAL A 44 -29.76 9.70 -5.05
N PHE A 45 -29.52 8.57 -5.68
CA PHE A 45 -29.98 7.23 -5.24
C PHE A 45 -28.81 6.43 -4.64
N ALA A 46 -28.36 6.85 -3.46
CA ALA A 46 -27.18 6.27 -2.80
C ALA A 46 -27.31 4.77 -2.51
N ASP A 47 -28.50 4.31 -2.09
CA ASP A 47 -28.76 2.89 -1.82
C ASP A 47 -28.59 2.04 -3.09
N ALA A 48 -29.04 2.56 -4.24
CA ALA A 48 -28.86 1.89 -5.52
C ALA A 48 -27.37 1.86 -5.95
N ALA A 49 -26.62 2.89 -5.62
CA ALA A 49 -25.16 2.94 -5.83
C ALA A 49 -24.45 1.88 -4.99
N GLU A 50 -24.73 1.80 -3.70
CA GLU A 50 -24.15 0.81 -2.80
C GLU A 50 -24.49 -0.62 -3.24
N GLU A 51 -25.73 -0.87 -3.62
CA GLU A 51 -26.15 -2.18 -4.15
C GLU A 51 -25.42 -2.53 -5.45
N ARG A 52 -25.26 -1.58 -6.38
CA ARG A 52 -24.53 -1.79 -7.63
C ARG A 52 -23.06 -2.14 -7.38
N VAL A 53 -22.38 -1.37 -6.55
CA VAL A 53 -20.97 -1.59 -6.20
C VAL A 53 -20.80 -2.92 -5.45
N ARG A 54 -21.71 -3.23 -4.52
CA ARG A 54 -21.71 -4.51 -3.79
C ARG A 54 -21.83 -5.72 -4.74
N ARG A 55 -22.72 -5.66 -5.72
CA ARG A 55 -22.88 -6.73 -6.73
C ARG A 55 -21.61 -6.93 -7.56
N VAL A 56 -20.94 -5.85 -7.95
CA VAL A 56 -19.69 -5.94 -8.69
C VAL A 56 -18.59 -6.50 -7.80
N ARG A 57 -18.50 -6.04 -6.54
CA ARG A 57 -17.52 -6.56 -5.56
C ARG A 57 -17.72 -8.04 -5.24
N ALA A 58 -18.94 -8.56 -5.30
CA ALA A 58 -19.23 -9.99 -5.13
C ALA A 58 -18.64 -10.85 -6.26
N THR A 59 -18.32 -10.25 -7.41
CA THR A 59 -17.68 -10.90 -8.56
C THR A 59 -16.31 -10.26 -8.82
N ILE A 60 -15.52 -10.03 -7.75
CA ILE A 60 -14.23 -9.36 -7.87
C ILE A 60 -13.32 -10.10 -8.84
N SER A 61 -12.95 -9.43 -9.92
CA SER A 61 -11.86 -9.80 -10.81
C SER A 61 -10.78 -8.72 -10.75
N ILE A 62 -9.56 -9.09 -11.11
CA ILE A 62 -8.46 -8.13 -11.21
C ILE A 62 -8.79 -6.98 -12.15
N GLU A 63 -9.48 -7.25 -13.24
CA GLU A 63 -9.91 -6.24 -14.20
C GLU A 63 -10.87 -5.23 -13.56
N HIS A 64 -11.86 -5.70 -12.79
CA HIS A 64 -12.77 -4.82 -12.06
C HIS A 64 -12.02 -3.93 -11.04
N MET A 65 -11.03 -4.48 -10.36
CA MET A 65 -10.21 -3.71 -9.40
C MET A 65 -9.38 -2.63 -10.11
N ARG A 66 -8.66 -3.00 -11.16
CA ARG A 66 -7.84 -2.07 -11.94
C ARG A 66 -8.69 -0.95 -12.54
N VAL A 67 -9.81 -1.30 -13.16
CA VAL A 67 -10.73 -0.34 -13.76
C VAL A 67 -11.35 0.60 -12.73
N SER A 68 -11.74 0.10 -11.55
CA SER A 68 -12.30 0.94 -10.47
C SER A 68 -11.26 1.90 -9.90
N TRP A 69 -10.07 1.42 -9.63
CA TRP A 69 -9.05 2.22 -8.93
C TRP A 69 -8.28 3.15 -9.86
N GLU A 70 -8.12 2.77 -11.13
CA GLU A 70 -7.41 3.57 -12.14
C GLU A 70 -8.33 4.48 -12.96
N LYS A 71 -9.60 4.63 -12.58
CA LYS A 71 -10.58 5.41 -13.33
C LYS A 71 -10.22 6.89 -13.51
N VAL A 72 -9.55 7.50 -12.52
CA VAL A 72 -9.21 8.92 -12.56
C VAL A 72 -8.23 9.25 -13.70
N PRO A 73 -7.08 8.57 -13.84
CA PRO A 73 -6.19 8.82 -14.96
C PRO A 73 -6.74 8.32 -16.31
N GLN A 74 -7.61 7.30 -16.30
CA GLN A 74 -8.16 6.71 -17.52
C GLN A 74 -9.36 7.48 -18.07
N ASN A 75 -10.23 8.06 -17.21
CA ASN A 75 -11.37 8.83 -17.65
C ASN A 75 -10.95 10.26 -18.03
N PRO A 76 -11.16 10.72 -19.29
CA PRO A 76 -10.72 12.03 -19.75
C PRO A 76 -11.26 13.20 -18.91
N ILE A 77 -12.50 13.08 -18.44
CA ILE A 77 -13.16 14.16 -17.69
C ILE A 77 -12.60 14.24 -16.27
N LEU A 78 -12.52 13.10 -15.55
CA LEU A 78 -11.95 13.06 -14.22
C LEU A 78 -10.48 13.50 -14.24
N ARG A 79 -9.72 13.05 -15.25
CA ARG A 79 -8.34 13.47 -15.46
C ARG A 79 -8.22 14.99 -15.68
N THR A 80 -9.13 15.58 -16.44
CA THR A 80 -9.11 17.03 -16.69
C THR A 80 -9.48 17.81 -15.42
N MET A 81 -10.49 17.37 -14.67
CA MET A 81 -10.85 17.96 -13.37
C MET A 81 -9.70 17.88 -12.37
N SER A 82 -9.07 16.73 -12.25
CA SER A 82 -7.89 16.56 -11.39
C SER A 82 -6.76 17.51 -11.81
N LYS A 83 -6.46 17.63 -13.11
CA LYS A 83 -5.44 18.55 -13.64
C LYS A 83 -5.73 20.04 -13.34
N LEU A 84 -6.98 20.45 -13.23
CA LEU A 84 -7.35 21.84 -12.90
C LEU A 84 -7.05 22.19 -11.43
N ILE A 85 -7.11 21.19 -10.55
CA ILE A 85 -6.91 21.38 -9.09
C ILE A 85 -5.45 21.13 -8.70
N ARG A 86 -4.77 20.27 -9.43
CA ARG A 86 -3.39 19.82 -9.17
C ARG A 86 -2.39 20.97 -9.38
N PRO A 87 -1.42 21.16 -8.48
CA PRO A 87 -0.29 22.05 -8.72
C PRO A 87 0.48 21.63 -9.98
N LYS A 88 0.97 22.59 -10.73
CA LYS A 88 1.75 22.31 -11.93
C LYS A 88 3.15 21.83 -11.56
N VAL A 89 3.65 20.84 -12.27
CA VAL A 89 5.05 20.41 -12.26
C VAL A 89 5.69 20.83 -13.59
N THR A 90 6.93 21.24 -13.54
CA THR A 90 7.66 21.73 -14.72
C THR A 90 8.14 20.59 -15.60
N VAL A 91 8.69 19.55 -14.96
CA VAL A 91 9.15 18.33 -15.65
C VAL A 91 8.24 17.17 -15.23
N ARG A 92 7.73 16.46 -16.21
CA ARG A 92 6.97 15.23 -16.07
C ARG A 92 7.34 14.30 -17.20
N GLU A 93 8.18 13.33 -16.90
CA GLU A 93 8.73 12.41 -17.90
C GLU A 93 8.50 10.96 -17.50
N ILE A 94 8.41 10.09 -18.49
CA ILE A 94 8.38 8.64 -18.30
C ILE A 94 9.71 8.13 -18.83
N MET A 95 10.44 7.46 -17.97
CA MET A 95 11.78 6.96 -18.27
C MET A 95 11.82 5.45 -18.08
N SER A 96 12.63 4.78 -18.86
CA SER A 96 12.91 3.36 -18.74
C SER A 96 14.33 3.20 -18.20
N ILE A 97 14.47 2.55 -17.05
CA ILE A 97 15.76 2.34 -16.39
C ILE A 97 16.15 0.88 -16.47
N ASP A 98 17.32 0.63 -17.03
CA ASP A 98 17.89 -0.72 -17.11
C ASP A 98 18.18 -1.27 -15.73
N ARG A 99 18.02 -2.58 -15.60
CA ARG A 99 18.30 -3.28 -14.34
C ARG A 99 19.80 -3.23 -14.03
N PRO A 100 20.20 -3.36 -12.75
CA PRO A 100 21.60 -3.56 -12.36
C PRO A 100 22.23 -4.77 -13.05
N ALA A 101 23.55 -4.83 -13.08
CA ALA A 101 24.32 -5.86 -13.79
C ALA A 101 23.88 -7.31 -13.45
N HIS A 102 23.56 -7.59 -12.21
CA HIS A 102 23.11 -8.92 -11.74
C HIS A 102 21.73 -9.34 -12.29
N ASN A 103 20.91 -8.38 -12.71
CA ASN A 103 19.57 -8.57 -13.26
C ASN A 103 19.43 -8.03 -14.68
N SER A 104 20.53 -7.84 -15.40
CA SER A 104 20.56 -7.20 -16.73
C SER A 104 19.75 -7.93 -17.80
N GLN A 105 19.46 -9.23 -17.59
CA GLN A 105 18.60 -10.04 -18.46
C GLN A 105 17.11 -9.74 -18.29
N LEU A 106 16.72 -9.07 -17.19
CA LEU A 106 15.33 -8.71 -16.94
C LEU A 106 14.95 -7.42 -17.70
N PRO A 107 13.67 -7.25 -18.04
CA PRO A 107 13.24 -6.05 -18.73
C PRO A 107 13.46 -4.81 -17.85
N PRO A 108 13.76 -3.66 -18.47
CA PRO A 108 13.92 -2.40 -17.76
C PRO A 108 12.65 -2.02 -17.02
N THR A 109 12.83 -1.24 -15.94
CA THR A 109 11.72 -0.73 -15.12
C THR A 109 11.32 0.66 -15.56
N GLU A 110 10.04 0.86 -15.77
CA GLU A 110 9.48 2.17 -16.06
C GLU A 110 9.36 2.99 -14.76
N ILE A 111 9.81 4.23 -14.81
CA ILE A 111 9.64 5.22 -13.75
C ILE A 111 8.94 6.48 -14.30
N TYR A 112 8.23 7.16 -13.41
CA TYR A 112 7.68 8.49 -13.65
C TYR A 112 8.49 9.50 -12.87
N PHE A 113 9.08 10.44 -13.58
CA PHE A 113 9.90 11.49 -13.01
C PHE A 113 9.12 12.80 -12.94
N PHE A 114 9.15 13.46 -11.77
CA PHE A 114 8.47 14.72 -11.53
C PHE A 114 9.41 15.73 -10.89
N TYR A 115 9.41 16.96 -11.40
CA TYR A 115 10.15 18.06 -10.82
C TYR A 115 9.40 19.37 -11.02
N ALA A 116 9.28 20.18 -9.96
CA ALA A 116 8.55 21.45 -9.99
C ALA A 116 9.45 22.68 -10.18
N GLY A 117 10.77 22.52 -9.98
CA GLY A 117 11.76 23.58 -10.21
C GLY A 117 12.08 23.78 -11.69
N ALA A 118 12.92 24.77 -12.00
CA ALA A 118 13.41 24.99 -13.36
C ALA A 118 14.32 23.83 -13.79
N PRO A 119 14.18 23.28 -15.01
CA PRO A 119 14.97 22.12 -15.46
C PRO A 119 16.48 22.30 -15.29
N GLU A 120 16.98 23.52 -15.44
CA GLU A 120 18.40 23.86 -15.32
C GLU A 120 18.93 23.70 -13.88
N THR A 121 18.05 23.76 -12.89
CA THR A 121 18.41 23.58 -11.48
C THR A 121 18.43 22.14 -11.03
N LEU A 122 17.94 21.21 -11.86
CA LEU A 122 17.87 19.78 -11.53
C LEU A 122 19.23 19.20 -11.15
N SER A 123 20.28 19.58 -11.89
CA SER A 123 21.66 19.11 -11.65
C SER A 123 22.24 19.54 -10.29
N GLN A 124 21.64 20.52 -9.62
CA GLN A 124 22.10 21.01 -8.34
C GLN A 124 21.64 20.15 -7.16
N HIS A 125 20.63 19.28 -7.37
CA HIS A 125 20.09 18.41 -6.33
C HIS A 125 21.01 17.20 -6.10
N ASP A 126 21.13 16.83 -4.83
CA ASP A 126 21.75 15.61 -4.35
C ASP A 126 20.79 14.77 -3.46
N THR A 127 19.56 15.22 -3.35
CA THR A 127 18.50 14.58 -2.58
C THR A 127 17.27 14.39 -3.46
N ILE A 128 16.69 13.18 -3.42
CA ILE A 128 15.49 12.83 -4.18
C ILE A 128 14.46 12.14 -3.29
N LEU A 129 13.19 12.21 -3.70
CA LEU A 129 12.12 11.38 -3.15
C LEU A 129 11.90 10.18 -4.08
N LEU A 130 12.06 8.97 -3.55
CA LEU A 130 11.75 7.72 -4.23
C LEU A 130 10.43 7.18 -3.71
N GLN A 131 9.41 7.19 -4.56
CA GLN A 131 8.06 6.79 -4.20
C GLN A 131 7.70 5.44 -4.80
N PHE A 132 7.18 4.55 -3.97
CA PHE A 132 6.58 3.27 -4.36
C PHE A 132 5.06 3.37 -4.22
N PRO A 133 4.31 3.31 -5.34
CA PRO A 133 2.87 3.46 -5.32
C PRO A 133 2.14 2.34 -4.59
N GLY A 134 1.05 2.67 -3.90
CA GLY A 134 0.09 1.73 -3.39
C GLY A 134 -0.75 1.07 -4.49
N GLY A 135 -1.86 0.42 -4.08
CA GLY A 135 -2.79 -0.25 -5.00
C GLY A 135 -2.81 -1.77 -4.84
N GLY A 136 -2.55 -2.25 -3.61
CA GLY A 136 -2.66 -3.67 -3.25
C GLY A 136 -1.78 -4.60 -4.07
N PHE A 137 -0.64 -4.11 -4.57
CA PHE A 137 0.30 -4.80 -5.47
C PHE A 137 -0.26 -5.17 -6.86
N VAL A 138 -1.54 -4.91 -7.12
CA VAL A 138 -2.25 -5.39 -8.32
C VAL A 138 -2.67 -4.28 -9.29
N SER A 139 -2.70 -3.03 -8.81
CA SER A 139 -3.26 -1.89 -9.54
C SER A 139 -2.52 -0.59 -9.19
N MET A 140 -3.00 0.52 -9.74
CA MET A 140 -2.61 1.90 -9.43
C MET A 140 -1.17 2.24 -9.81
N PRO A 141 -0.88 2.43 -11.11
CA PRO A 141 0.38 2.98 -11.56
C PRO A 141 0.59 4.43 -11.09
N PRO A 142 1.82 5.00 -11.18
CA PRO A 142 2.15 6.34 -10.73
C PRO A 142 1.17 7.46 -11.10
N PRO A 143 0.52 7.48 -12.29
CA PRO A 143 -0.49 8.49 -12.60
C PRO A 143 -1.68 8.56 -11.63
N CYS A 144 -1.96 7.49 -10.89
CA CYS A 144 -3.01 7.48 -9.86
C CYS A 144 -2.62 8.28 -8.60
N HIS A 145 -1.33 8.51 -8.38
CA HIS A 145 -0.77 9.19 -7.22
C HIS A 145 -0.32 10.63 -7.54
N GLU A 146 -0.47 11.06 -8.78
CA GLU A 146 0.09 12.31 -9.30
C GLU A 146 -0.42 13.55 -8.56
N ASP A 147 -1.63 13.53 -7.98
CA ASP A 147 -2.17 14.66 -7.21
C ASP A 147 -1.33 14.93 -5.95
N ALA A 148 -0.97 13.89 -5.21
CA ALA A 148 -0.12 14.00 -4.03
C ALA A 148 1.33 14.30 -4.41
N ILE A 149 1.86 13.61 -5.43
CA ILE A 149 3.22 13.83 -5.95
C ILE A 149 3.44 15.29 -6.36
N ALA A 150 2.47 15.89 -7.07
CA ALA A 150 2.56 17.28 -7.50
C ALA A 150 2.58 18.26 -6.31
N VAL A 151 1.83 17.97 -5.25
CA VAL A 151 1.88 18.77 -4.00
C VAL A 151 3.27 18.67 -3.38
N TRP A 152 3.81 17.47 -3.23
CA TRP A 152 5.14 17.28 -2.65
C TRP A 152 6.24 17.91 -3.49
N ALA A 153 6.23 17.73 -4.82
CA ALA A 153 7.21 18.36 -5.72
C ALA A 153 7.21 19.88 -5.60
N ASN A 154 6.02 20.50 -5.52
CA ASN A 154 5.90 21.95 -5.37
C ASN A 154 6.30 22.46 -3.97
N GLN A 155 5.94 21.71 -2.93
CA GLN A 155 6.23 22.11 -1.55
C GLN A 155 7.71 21.98 -1.22
N THR A 156 8.34 20.89 -1.67
CA THR A 156 9.72 20.56 -1.28
C THR A 156 10.75 21.05 -2.29
N GLY A 157 10.36 21.24 -3.54
CA GLY A 157 11.29 21.53 -4.65
C GLY A 157 12.18 20.36 -5.03
N LEU A 158 12.01 19.17 -4.42
CA LEU A 158 12.85 18.00 -4.70
C LEU A 158 12.39 17.27 -5.97
N PRO A 159 13.33 16.64 -6.70
CA PRO A 159 13.00 15.67 -7.75
C PRO A 159 12.35 14.43 -7.15
N ILE A 160 11.29 13.92 -7.79
CA ILE A 160 10.53 12.76 -7.35
C ILE A 160 10.57 11.68 -8.41
N VAL A 161 10.98 10.49 -8.01
CA VAL A 161 10.95 9.26 -8.82
C VAL A 161 9.85 8.36 -8.30
N SER A 162 8.82 8.12 -9.10
CA SER A 162 7.74 7.19 -8.79
C SER A 162 7.87 5.92 -9.63
N VAL A 163 8.05 4.77 -8.99
CA VAL A 163 8.36 3.51 -9.67
C VAL A 163 7.09 2.82 -10.16
N ASN A 164 6.99 2.57 -11.46
CA ASN A 164 5.92 1.76 -12.02
C ASN A 164 6.30 0.27 -12.00
N TYR A 165 6.52 -0.27 -10.80
CA TYR A 165 6.84 -1.69 -10.65
C TYR A 165 5.75 -2.57 -11.25
N LYS A 166 6.13 -3.74 -11.76
CA LYS A 166 5.22 -4.72 -12.36
C LYS A 166 4.26 -5.27 -11.31
N LYS A 167 3.00 -5.41 -11.69
CA LYS A 167 1.90 -5.74 -10.77
C LYS A 167 1.58 -7.24 -10.78
N ALA A 168 1.11 -7.72 -9.66
CA ALA A 168 0.50 -9.04 -9.55
C ALA A 168 -0.88 -9.06 -10.26
N PRO A 169 -1.36 -10.22 -10.68
CA PRO A 169 -0.78 -11.56 -10.57
C PRO A 169 0.28 -11.89 -11.64
N GLU A 170 0.49 -11.02 -12.63
CA GLU A 170 1.44 -11.26 -13.71
C GLU A 170 2.88 -11.32 -13.18
N HIS A 171 3.17 -10.53 -12.14
CA HIS A 171 4.46 -10.47 -11.46
C HIS A 171 4.24 -10.53 -9.94
N PRO A 172 4.05 -11.74 -9.38
CA PRO A 172 3.76 -11.92 -7.96
C PRO A 172 4.98 -11.69 -7.07
N TYR A 173 4.80 -11.85 -5.76
CA TYR A 173 5.87 -11.83 -4.76
C TYR A 173 7.00 -12.82 -5.13
N PRO A 174 8.27 -12.44 -5.03
CA PRO A 174 8.80 -11.18 -4.51
C PRO A 174 9.09 -10.10 -5.59
N TRP A 175 8.63 -10.27 -6.83
CA TRP A 175 8.99 -9.43 -7.97
C TRP A 175 8.90 -7.92 -7.72
N PRO A 176 7.81 -7.36 -7.16
CA PRO A 176 7.73 -5.91 -6.93
C PRO A 176 8.82 -5.36 -6.01
N ILE A 177 9.21 -6.15 -4.98
CA ILE A 177 10.28 -5.77 -4.04
C ILE A 177 11.62 -5.77 -4.74
N GLU A 178 11.92 -6.84 -5.51
CA GLU A 178 13.17 -6.94 -6.28
C GLU A 178 13.29 -5.81 -7.29
N GLU A 179 12.21 -5.49 -7.98
CA GLU A 179 12.17 -4.42 -8.96
C GLU A 179 12.42 -3.04 -8.35
N CYS A 180 11.79 -2.74 -7.22
CA CYS A 180 11.98 -1.50 -6.49
C CYS A 180 13.39 -1.39 -5.87
N PHE A 181 13.94 -2.51 -5.38
CA PHE A 181 15.31 -2.58 -4.90
C PHE A 181 16.33 -2.32 -6.03
N ASP A 182 16.11 -2.89 -7.22
CA ASP A 182 16.97 -2.65 -8.38
C ASP A 182 16.99 -1.16 -8.78
N ILE A 183 15.84 -0.48 -8.75
CA ILE A 183 15.79 0.98 -8.99
C ILE A 183 16.58 1.74 -7.93
N TYR A 184 16.46 1.35 -6.65
CA TYR A 184 17.27 1.95 -5.59
C TYR A 184 18.77 1.80 -5.89
N LEU A 185 19.20 0.59 -6.25
CA LEU A 185 20.61 0.33 -6.61
C LEU A 185 21.08 1.18 -7.80
N ARG A 186 20.26 1.27 -8.86
CA ARG A 186 20.62 2.05 -10.06
C ARG A 186 20.74 3.54 -9.77
N LEU A 187 19.86 4.09 -8.95
CA LEU A 187 19.93 5.48 -8.52
C LEU A 187 21.19 5.75 -7.69
N VAL A 188 21.53 4.85 -6.78
CA VAL A 188 22.76 4.94 -5.96
C VAL A 188 24.00 4.80 -6.82
N GLU A 189 24.08 3.77 -7.68
CA GLU A 189 25.21 3.47 -8.56
C GLU A 189 25.56 4.67 -9.44
N THR A 190 24.55 5.27 -10.03
CA THR A 190 24.72 6.40 -10.96
C THR A 190 24.75 7.76 -10.24
N ARG A 191 24.60 7.78 -8.93
CA ARG A 191 24.44 9.03 -8.15
C ARG A 191 23.37 9.94 -8.73
N GLY A 192 22.31 9.35 -9.30
CA GLY A 192 21.19 10.05 -9.91
C GLY A 192 21.46 10.65 -11.31
N THR A 193 22.61 10.40 -11.96
CA THR A 193 22.85 10.93 -13.32
C THR A 193 21.85 10.40 -14.33
N ILE A 194 21.31 9.19 -14.15
CA ILE A 194 20.27 8.60 -15.01
C ILE A 194 18.96 9.40 -15.01
N ILE A 195 18.74 10.25 -14.02
CA ILE A 195 17.56 11.13 -13.93
C ILE A 195 17.92 12.61 -14.06
N GLY A 196 19.15 12.93 -14.52
CA GLY A 196 19.60 14.29 -14.81
C GLY A 196 20.26 15.05 -13.66
N LEU A 197 20.62 14.38 -12.55
CA LEU A 197 21.43 14.99 -11.50
C LEU A 197 22.90 15.04 -11.91
N SER A 198 23.72 15.88 -11.25
CA SER A 198 25.13 16.03 -11.59
C SER A 198 25.99 14.79 -11.29
N GLY A 199 25.60 13.95 -10.36
CA GLY A 199 26.38 12.79 -9.90
C GLY A 199 27.68 13.14 -9.12
N THR A 200 27.93 14.43 -8.86
CA THR A 200 29.16 14.89 -8.19
C THR A 200 29.19 14.61 -6.69
N LYS A 201 28.01 14.51 -6.08
CA LYS A 201 27.83 14.23 -4.66
C LYS A 201 27.18 12.86 -4.45
N LYS A 202 27.30 12.33 -3.22
CA LYS A 202 26.56 11.18 -2.78
C LYS A 202 25.06 11.50 -2.85
N LEU A 203 24.28 10.59 -3.43
CA LEU A 203 22.84 10.73 -3.52
C LEU A 203 22.17 10.40 -2.19
N ASN A 204 21.32 11.29 -1.70
CA ASN A 204 20.44 11.06 -0.57
C ASN A 204 19.05 10.67 -1.09
N ILE A 205 18.54 9.54 -0.64
CA ILE A 205 17.24 9.02 -1.08
C ILE A 205 16.28 8.98 0.11
N ILE A 206 15.20 9.72 0.02
CA ILE A 206 14.05 9.61 0.94
C ILE A 206 13.08 8.62 0.31
N VAL A 207 12.76 7.53 1.02
CA VAL A 207 11.85 6.51 0.52
C VAL A 207 10.45 6.76 1.08
N LEU A 208 9.46 6.72 0.21
CA LEU A 208 8.06 6.93 0.56
C LEU A 208 7.17 5.90 -0.12
N GLY A 209 6.17 5.38 0.62
CA GLY A 209 5.16 4.50 0.04
C GLY A 209 3.84 4.54 0.79
N ASP A 210 2.76 4.36 0.04
CA ASP A 210 1.41 4.28 0.56
C ASP A 210 0.83 2.87 0.42
N SER A 211 0.12 2.36 1.43
CA SER A 211 -0.53 1.04 1.41
C SER A 211 0.46 -0.09 1.06
N ALA A 212 0.26 -0.80 -0.05
CA ALA A 212 1.20 -1.79 -0.60
C ALA A 212 2.60 -1.20 -0.87
N GLY A 213 2.66 0.06 -1.30
CA GLY A 213 3.94 0.77 -1.48
C GLY A 213 4.66 0.99 -0.16
N GLY A 214 3.93 1.16 0.96
CA GLY A 214 4.50 1.21 2.30
C GLY A 214 5.14 -0.12 2.72
N ASN A 215 4.55 -1.25 2.32
CA ASN A 215 5.16 -2.57 2.46
C ASN A 215 6.47 -2.65 1.68
N ILE A 216 6.43 -2.34 0.38
CA ILE A 216 7.61 -2.37 -0.51
C ILE A 216 8.72 -1.45 0.03
N SER A 217 8.37 -0.26 0.53
CA SER A 217 9.33 0.68 1.14
C SER A 217 10.03 0.08 2.35
N SER A 218 9.25 -0.55 3.23
CA SER A 218 9.78 -1.21 4.43
C SER A 218 10.61 -2.43 4.06
N ALA A 219 10.15 -3.28 3.14
CA ALA A 219 10.86 -4.47 2.67
C ALA A 219 12.18 -4.11 1.96
N THR A 220 12.18 -3.10 1.10
CA THR A 220 13.39 -2.58 0.45
C THR A 220 14.40 -2.09 1.48
N THR A 221 13.95 -1.33 2.50
CA THR A 221 14.80 -0.86 3.59
C THR A 221 15.38 -2.04 4.40
N LEU A 222 14.55 -3.04 4.74
CA LEU A 222 15.01 -4.25 5.43
C LEU A 222 16.04 -5.04 4.60
N LYS A 223 15.85 -5.12 3.30
CA LYS A 223 16.79 -5.78 2.40
C LYS A 223 18.17 -5.10 2.39
N ILE A 224 18.19 -3.76 2.38
CA ILE A 224 19.42 -2.97 2.50
C ILE A 224 20.12 -3.24 3.85
N ILE A 225 19.37 -3.19 4.95
CA ILE A 225 19.89 -3.42 6.30
C ILE A 225 20.46 -4.84 6.44
N ALA A 226 19.70 -5.86 6.03
CA ALA A 226 20.11 -7.25 6.11
C ALA A 226 21.41 -7.50 5.32
N HIS A 227 21.49 -6.95 4.10
CA HIS A 227 22.70 -6.99 3.28
C HIS A 227 23.91 -6.37 4.00
N ASN A 228 23.74 -5.14 4.52
CA ASN A 228 24.81 -4.45 5.24
C ASN A 228 25.25 -5.20 6.50
N GLN A 229 24.31 -5.77 7.26
CA GLN A 229 24.65 -6.58 8.43
C GLN A 229 25.41 -7.86 8.07
N GLN A 230 25.01 -8.53 6.98
CA GLN A 230 25.69 -9.72 6.49
C GLN A 230 27.15 -9.41 6.13
N LEU A 231 27.40 -8.35 5.39
CA LEU A 231 28.76 -7.92 5.06
C LEU A 231 29.59 -7.58 6.28
N LYS A 232 29.03 -6.81 7.22
CA LYS A 232 29.71 -6.48 8.50
C LYS A 232 30.09 -7.72 9.29
N ARG A 233 29.24 -8.76 9.31
CA ARG A 233 29.51 -10.03 10.00
C ARG A 233 30.58 -10.89 9.30
N GLN A 234 30.66 -10.83 7.97
CA GLN A 234 31.64 -11.59 7.17
C GLN A 234 33.04 -10.94 7.16
N GLN A 235 33.15 -9.69 7.61
CA GLN A 235 34.40 -8.94 7.61
C GLN A 235 35.35 -9.41 8.72
N ASN A 236 36.27 -10.36 8.36
CA ASN A 236 37.25 -10.91 9.28
C ASN A 236 38.61 -10.20 9.30
N ASN A 237 38.88 -9.27 8.35
CA ASN A 237 40.26 -8.82 8.05
C ASN A 237 40.59 -7.35 8.41
N GLY A 238 39.71 -6.64 9.10
CA GLY A 238 39.95 -5.24 9.51
C GLY A 238 40.05 -4.21 8.37
N VAL A 239 39.83 -4.61 7.11
CA VAL A 239 39.78 -3.69 5.99
C VAL A 239 38.42 -3.00 5.99
N PRO A 240 38.33 -1.65 5.94
CA PRO A 240 37.09 -0.94 5.89
C PRO A 240 36.26 -1.34 4.66
N LEU A 241 34.97 -1.64 4.86
CA LEU A 241 34.05 -1.88 3.76
C LEU A 241 33.81 -0.57 3.01
N LYS A 242 33.82 -0.65 1.69
CA LYS A 242 33.47 0.47 0.82
C LYS A 242 31.95 0.63 0.73
N THR A 243 31.49 1.83 0.45
CA THR A 243 30.07 2.14 0.26
C THR A 243 29.77 2.23 -1.24
N PHE A 244 28.84 1.41 -1.70
CA PHE A 244 28.39 1.36 -3.08
C PHE A 244 27.89 2.74 -3.57
N GLY A 245 28.34 3.13 -4.75
CA GLY A 245 27.97 4.42 -5.36
C GLY A 245 28.56 5.67 -4.66
N ALA A 246 29.24 5.52 -3.51
CA ALA A 246 29.86 6.63 -2.79
C ALA A 246 31.40 6.58 -2.91
N ASP A 247 32.01 5.42 -2.63
CA ASP A 247 33.45 5.26 -2.61
C ASP A 247 34.02 4.81 -3.97
N GLU A 248 35.23 5.26 -4.29
CA GLU A 248 35.93 4.83 -5.51
C GLU A 248 36.24 3.33 -5.48
N GLY A 249 35.93 2.64 -6.57
CA GLY A 249 36.13 1.20 -6.74
C GLY A 249 35.12 0.33 -6.03
N ALA A 250 34.04 0.89 -5.49
CA ALA A 250 32.87 0.14 -5.01
C ALA A 250 31.90 -0.10 -6.17
N THR A 251 32.28 -1.00 -7.10
CA THR A 251 31.55 -1.28 -8.34
C THR A 251 30.58 -2.44 -8.22
N ASP A 252 30.78 -3.29 -7.21
CA ASP A 252 29.90 -4.42 -6.92
C ASP A 252 29.15 -4.17 -5.60
N TYR A 253 27.81 -4.13 -5.68
CA TYR A 253 26.98 -3.93 -4.51
C TYR A 253 27.03 -5.13 -3.55
N THR A 254 27.31 -6.35 -4.05
CA THR A 254 27.36 -7.57 -3.23
C THR A 254 28.54 -7.57 -2.26
N GLU A 255 29.60 -6.82 -2.58
CA GLU A 255 30.83 -6.67 -1.76
C GLU A 255 30.92 -5.32 -1.05
N SER A 256 29.92 -4.43 -1.26
CA SER A 256 29.95 -3.07 -0.75
C SER A 256 28.75 -2.78 0.15
N LEU A 257 28.94 -1.93 1.16
CA LEU A 257 27.83 -1.44 1.96
C LEU A 257 26.88 -0.59 1.10
N LEU A 258 25.61 -0.84 1.21
CA LEU A 258 24.59 -0.01 0.57
C LEU A 258 24.32 1.24 1.42
N PRO A 259 24.25 2.44 0.82
CA PRO A 259 23.82 3.61 1.57
C PRO A 259 22.40 3.42 2.08
N MET A 260 22.16 3.81 3.32
CA MET A 260 20.82 3.78 3.90
C MET A 260 19.95 4.90 3.32
N PRO A 261 18.64 4.71 3.21
CA PRO A 261 17.71 5.81 2.96
C PRO A 261 17.91 6.92 4.01
N ALA A 262 17.84 8.19 3.57
CA ALA A 262 17.91 9.33 4.47
C ALA A 262 16.74 9.37 5.46
N GLY A 263 15.58 8.89 5.03
CA GLY A 263 14.41 8.71 5.86
C GLY A 263 13.36 7.84 5.18
N LEU A 264 12.38 7.40 5.95
CA LEU A 264 11.30 6.52 5.51
C LEU A 264 9.95 7.14 5.86
N ILE A 265 9.05 7.26 4.87
CA ILE A 265 7.70 7.78 5.07
C ILE A 265 6.69 6.72 4.65
N LEU A 266 5.91 6.25 5.62
CA LEU A 266 4.91 5.19 5.43
C LEU A 266 3.49 5.76 5.61
N ILE A 267 2.68 5.63 4.59
CA ILE A 267 1.33 6.18 4.55
C ILE A 267 0.35 5.01 4.55
N TYR A 268 -0.43 4.86 5.63
CA TYR A 268 -1.35 3.73 5.87
C TYR A 268 -0.80 2.38 5.37
N PRO A 269 0.41 1.99 5.78
CA PRO A 269 1.12 0.87 5.18
C PRO A 269 0.46 -0.48 5.49
N ALA A 270 0.51 -1.41 4.51
CA ALA A 270 0.09 -2.79 4.68
C ALA A 270 1.30 -3.65 5.05
N LEU A 271 1.52 -3.94 6.34
CA LEU A 271 2.78 -4.50 6.83
C LEU A 271 2.67 -5.96 7.32
N ASP A 272 1.46 -6.49 7.35
CA ASP A 272 1.18 -7.84 7.84
C ASP A 272 0.38 -8.63 6.84
N PHE A 273 0.95 -9.75 6.40
CA PHE A 273 0.30 -10.72 5.51
C PHE A 273 -0.26 -11.93 6.27
N GLU A 274 -0.27 -11.90 7.60
CA GLU A 274 -0.98 -12.93 8.33
C GLU A 274 -2.48 -12.82 8.07
N MET A 275 -2.98 -13.75 7.28
CA MET A 275 -4.36 -13.77 6.80
C MET A 275 -5.29 -14.64 7.65
N SER A 276 -4.80 -15.12 8.80
CA SER A 276 -5.56 -16.05 9.65
C SER A 276 -6.90 -15.48 10.13
N CYS A 277 -6.98 -14.17 10.33
CA CYS A 277 -8.23 -13.48 10.69
C CYS A 277 -9.26 -13.38 9.54
N TRP A 278 -8.81 -13.59 8.29
CA TRP A 278 -9.65 -13.52 7.10
C TRP A 278 -10.03 -14.88 6.55
N MET A 279 -9.37 -15.94 7.04
CA MET A 279 -9.53 -17.30 6.56
C MET A 279 -10.10 -18.19 7.66
N SER A 280 -10.98 -19.11 7.28
CA SER A 280 -11.34 -20.19 8.18
C SER A 280 -10.12 -21.11 8.39
N PRO A 281 -10.06 -21.87 9.50
CA PRO A 281 -8.99 -22.83 9.73
C PRO A 281 -8.75 -23.80 8.56
N SER A 282 -9.83 -24.18 7.84
CA SER A 282 -9.74 -25.02 6.65
C SER A 282 -9.09 -24.28 5.45
N GLN A 283 -9.29 -22.98 5.31
CA GLN A 283 -8.66 -22.18 4.27
C GLN A 283 -7.17 -21.92 4.58
N VAL A 284 -6.85 -21.66 5.86
CA VAL A 284 -5.46 -21.55 6.33
C VAL A 284 -4.73 -22.87 6.13
N SER A 285 -5.38 -24.01 6.43
CA SER A 285 -4.79 -25.33 6.20
C SER A 285 -4.53 -25.62 4.73
N LEU A 286 -5.31 -25.07 3.80
CA LEU A 286 -5.04 -25.18 2.36
C LEU A 286 -3.77 -24.44 1.94
N ILE A 287 -3.49 -23.28 2.54
CA ILE A 287 -2.24 -22.54 2.30
C ILE A 287 -1.05 -23.27 2.92
N HIS A 288 -1.22 -23.82 4.12
CA HIS A 288 -0.16 -24.58 4.81
C HIS A 288 0.01 -26.03 4.31
N ALA A 289 -1.05 -26.64 3.77
CA ALA A 289 -0.96 -28.02 3.25
C ALA A 289 -0.21 -28.12 1.93
N ASP A 290 0.07 -27.01 1.30
CA ASP A 290 0.66 -26.99 -0.02
C ASP A 290 2.20 -26.96 -0.09
N SER A 291 2.85 -27.29 1.00
CA SER A 291 4.17 -27.93 0.87
C SER A 291 4.09 -29.26 0.07
N THR A 292 2.91 -29.74 -0.29
CA THR A 292 2.65 -30.88 -1.17
C THR A 292 1.91 -30.47 -2.44
N THR A 293 2.59 -29.81 -3.33
CA THR A 293 2.67 -29.91 -4.81
C THR A 293 1.39 -30.23 -5.65
N GLN A 294 0.20 -30.43 -5.17
CA GLN A 294 -0.90 -30.92 -6.03
C GLN A 294 -2.07 -29.96 -6.26
N LEU A 295 -2.40 -29.06 -5.37
CA LEU A 295 -3.54 -28.17 -5.55
C LEU A 295 -3.28 -27.05 -6.59
N PHE A 296 -2.04 -26.59 -6.70
CA PHE A 296 -1.69 -25.57 -7.71
C PHE A 296 -1.32 -26.15 -9.08
N ARG A 297 -1.16 -27.46 -9.20
CA ARG A 297 -0.87 -28.10 -10.50
C ARG A 297 -2.10 -28.37 -11.36
N THR A 298 -3.29 -28.37 -10.79
CA THR A 298 -4.54 -28.69 -11.50
C THR A 298 -5.64 -27.64 -11.38
N GLY A 299 -5.45 -26.65 -10.53
CA GLY A 299 -6.45 -25.61 -10.31
C GLY A 299 -5.96 -24.27 -10.82
N SER A 300 -6.52 -23.82 -11.92
CA SER A 300 -6.52 -22.38 -12.22
C SER A 300 -7.08 -21.65 -11.00
N LEU A 301 -6.69 -20.37 -10.82
CA LEU A 301 -7.38 -19.45 -9.90
C LEU A 301 -8.91 -19.61 -9.98
N GLU A 302 -9.44 -19.99 -11.12
CA GLU A 302 -10.82 -20.32 -11.41
C GLU A 302 -11.41 -21.45 -10.52
N THR A 303 -10.64 -22.45 -10.15
CA THR A 303 -11.12 -23.54 -9.25
C THR A 303 -11.20 -23.08 -7.79
N LEU A 304 -10.30 -22.21 -7.33
CA LEU A 304 -10.45 -21.52 -6.05
C LEU A 304 -11.66 -20.58 -6.05
N TRP A 305 -11.98 -19.98 -7.21
CA TRP A 305 -13.16 -19.15 -7.39
C TRP A 305 -14.45 -19.97 -7.53
N GLN A 306 -14.38 -21.19 -8.03
CA GLN A 306 -15.54 -22.10 -8.21
C GLN A 306 -15.93 -22.84 -6.94
N SER A 307 -15.06 -22.87 -5.90
CA SER A 307 -15.49 -23.28 -4.55
C SER A 307 -16.36 -22.22 -3.86
N LYS A 308 -17.31 -21.70 -4.63
CA LYS A 308 -18.21 -20.59 -4.27
C LYS A 308 -18.97 -20.78 -2.96
N ASP A 309 -19.20 -22.01 -2.53
CA ASP A 309 -20.01 -22.29 -1.35
C ASP A 309 -19.32 -21.92 -0.02
N HIS A 310 -17.97 -21.80 -0.01
CA HIS A 310 -17.25 -21.43 1.21
C HIS A 310 -17.11 -19.93 1.43
N PHE A 311 -17.23 -19.10 0.39
CA PHE A 311 -17.17 -17.64 0.49
C PHE A 311 -18.50 -17.00 0.86
N SER A 312 -19.64 -17.69 0.67
CA SER A 312 -20.97 -17.18 0.96
C SER A 312 -21.33 -17.14 2.45
N HIS A 313 -20.56 -17.83 3.30
CA HIS A 313 -20.92 -18.03 4.71
C HIS A 313 -20.23 -17.10 5.72
N VAL A 314 -19.36 -16.19 5.30
CA VAL A 314 -18.54 -15.38 6.23
C VAL A 314 -18.90 -13.89 6.22
N SER A 315 -19.98 -13.49 5.56
CA SER A 315 -20.49 -12.13 5.71
C SER A 315 -21.31 -12.03 6.99
N PRO A 316 -21.03 -11.09 7.92
CA PRO A 316 -21.91 -10.82 9.07
C PRO A 316 -23.36 -10.51 8.69
N LEU A 317 -23.59 -10.11 7.42
CA LEU A 317 -24.92 -9.91 6.86
C LEU A 317 -25.69 -11.23 6.58
N SER A 318 -25.01 -12.39 6.56
CA SER A 318 -25.66 -13.69 6.45
C SER A 318 -26.23 -14.19 7.79
N VAL A 319 -25.91 -13.53 8.88
CA VAL A 319 -26.42 -13.86 10.24
C VAL A 319 -27.73 -13.13 10.56
N VAL A 320 -28.20 -12.25 9.68
CA VAL A 320 -29.53 -11.64 9.83
C VAL A 320 -30.57 -12.68 9.43
N PRO A 321 -31.43 -13.16 10.35
CA PRO A 321 -32.45 -14.15 10.04
C PRO A 321 -33.35 -13.66 8.91
N ASP A 322 -33.67 -14.52 7.95
CA ASP A 322 -34.51 -14.24 6.77
C ASP A 322 -35.92 -13.69 7.10
N VAL A 323 -36.30 -13.71 8.37
CA VAL A 323 -37.58 -13.16 8.87
C VAL A 323 -37.68 -11.64 8.69
N GLU A 324 -36.55 -10.91 8.64
CA GLU A 324 -36.58 -9.45 8.43
C GLU A 324 -36.61 -9.04 6.94
N LYS A 325 -36.26 -9.94 6.04
CA LYS A 325 -36.25 -9.64 4.59
C LYS A 325 -37.65 -9.52 3.96
N ASN A 326 -38.65 -10.08 4.60
CA ASN A 326 -40.02 -10.13 4.07
C ASN A 326 -41.00 -9.13 4.70
N GLN A 327 -40.52 -8.15 5.47
CA GLN A 327 -41.41 -7.13 6.01
C GLN A 327 -41.67 -6.03 5.01
N SER A 328 -42.93 -5.84 4.62
CA SER A 328 -43.43 -4.78 3.74
C SER A 328 -43.01 -3.40 4.30
N LEU A 329 -42.64 -2.47 3.42
CA LEU A 329 -42.28 -1.08 3.71
C LEU A 329 -43.20 -0.35 4.69
N TRP A 330 -44.48 -0.70 4.70
CA TRP A 330 -45.50 -0.14 5.60
C TRP A 330 -45.37 -0.57 7.06
N ARG A 331 -44.82 -1.74 7.36
CA ARG A 331 -44.51 -2.16 8.73
C ARG A 331 -43.26 -1.51 9.32
N ARG A 332 -42.31 -1.11 8.51
CA ARG A 332 -41.11 -0.34 8.93
C ARG A 332 -41.44 1.07 9.40
N LEU A 333 -42.48 1.69 8.86
CA LEU A 333 -42.92 3.05 9.19
C LEU A 333 -43.75 3.15 10.46
N LEU A 334 -44.41 2.09 10.89
CA LEU A 334 -45.38 2.12 12.01
C LEU A 334 -44.96 1.35 13.26
N GLY A 335 -43.82 0.69 13.28
CA GLY A 335 -43.41 -0.20 14.37
C GLY A 335 -42.24 0.28 15.22
N ARG A 336 -42.47 1.27 16.08
CA ARG A 336 -41.54 1.60 17.17
C ARG A 336 -41.77 0.62 18.34
N LYS A 337 -40.98 -0.46 18.44
CA LYS A 337 -40.76 -1.16 19.73
C LYS A 337 -39.29 -1.52 19.86
N LYS A 338 -38.65 -0.86 20.84
CA LYS A 338 -37.33 -1.20 21.36
C LYS A 338 -37.41 -2.59 22.01
N THR A 339 -36.77 -3.57 21.43
CA THR A 339 -36.41 -4.80 22.12
C THR A 339 -34.90 -4.85 22.26
N ARG A 340 -34.42 -4.63 23.46
CA ARG A 340 -33.02 -4.82 23.82
C ARG A 340 -32.77 -6.33 23.87
N THR A 341 -32.14 -6.88 22.87
CA THR A 341 -31.65 -8.26 22.93
C THR A 341 -30.20 -8.21 23.35
N THR A 342 -29.95 -8.64 24.56
CA THR A 342 -28.60 -8.82 25.12
C THR A 342 -27.99 -10.04 24.42
N ILE A 343 -27.04 -9.84 23.55
CA ILE A 343 -26.23 -10.92 22.97
C ILE A 343 -25.24 -11.37 24.02
N ARG A 344 -25.50 -12.54 24.62
CA ARG A 344 -24.53 -13.27 25.42
C ARG A 344 -23.44 -13.80 24.46
N GLN A 345 -22.28 -13.19 24.50
CA GLN A 345 -21.10 -13.75 23.89
C GLN A 345 -20.70 -15.03 24.59
N HIS A 346 -20.80 -16.16 23.89
CA HIS A 346 -20.07 -17.36 24.25
C HIS A 346 -18.65 -17.20 23.75
N VAL A 347 -17.78 -16.75 24.61
CA VAL A 347 -16.32 -16.81 24.40
C VAL A 347 -15.89 -18.22 24.78
N ASN A 348 -15.51 -19.01 23.80
CA ASN A 348 -14.80 -20.27 24.06
C ASN A 348 -13.37 -19.95 24.52
N PRO A 349 -12.95 -20.47 25.68
CA PRO A 349 -11.57 -20.31 26.14
C PRO A 349 -10.70 -21.42 25.55
N ILE A 350 -10.13 -21.18 24.39
CA ILE A 350 -9.04 -21.99 23.84
C ILE A 350 -7.96 -21.01 23.39
N LEU A 351 -6.89 -21.02 24.16
CA LEU A 351 -5.50 -20.80 23.78
C LEU A 351 -4.72 -20.17 24.91
N THR A 352 -4.13 -21.04 25.74
CA THR A 352 -3.07 -20.67 26.66
C THR A 352 -1.72 -21.00 26.02
N ASP A 353 -1.32 -20.24 25.03
CA ASP A 353 0.07 -20.22 24.60
C ASP A 353 0.58 -18.80 24.58
N LYS A 354 1.38 -18.45 25.60
CA LYS A 354 1.84 -17.08 25.89
C LYS A 354 2.80 -16.51 24.84
N LYS A 355 3.33 -17.30 23.91
CA LYS A 355 4.27 -16.84 22.87
C LYS A 355 3.58 -16.36 21.59
N ALA A 356 2.40 -16.88 21.27
CA ALA A 356 1.62 -16.45 20.12
C ALA A 356 0.93 -15.09 20.31
N TRP A 357 0.85 -14.60 21.54
CA TRP A 357 0.12 -13.39 21.92
C TRP A 357 0.81 -12.08 21.57
N GLN A 358 2.10 -12.09 21.24
CA GLN A 358 2.88 -10.86 21.19
C GLN A 358 2.92 -10.14 19.82
N SER A 359 2.55 -10.75 18.72
CA SER A 359 2.58 -10.09 17.41
C SER A 359 1.28 -10.12 16.63
N SER A 360 0.62 -11.26 16.52
CA SER A 360 -0.51 -11.44 15.59
C SER A 360 -1.86 -10.93 16.09
N ASN A 361 -2.12 -10.94 17.41
CA ASN A 361 -3.44 -10.62 17.93
C ASN A 361 -3.81 -9.13 17.94
N LEU A 362 -2.81 -8.23 17.94
CA LEU A 362 -3.07 -6.78 17.88
C LEU A 362 -3.44 -6.32 16.48
N ALA A 363 -2.80 -6.85 15.45
CA ALA A 363 -3.10 -6.54 14.05
C ALA A 363 -4.51 -6.98 13.60
N MET A 364 -5.13 -7.89 14.31
CA MET A 364 -6.49 -8.35 14.04
C MET A 364 -7.58 -7.41 14.54
N THR A 365 -7.31 -6.57 15.53
CA THR A 365 -8.32 -5.76 16.20
C THR A 365 -8.91 -4.72 15.26
N SER A 366 -8.10 -3.99 14.53
CA SER A 366 -8.57 -2.98 13.59
C SER A 366 -9.28 -3.61 12.39
N ARG A 367 -8.76 -4.71 11.86
CA ARG A 367 -9.36 -5.44 10.74
C ARG A 367 -10.76 -5.95 11.10
N MET A 368 -10.94 -6.45 12.31
CA MET A 368 -12.26 -6.87 12.80
C MET A 368 -13.17 -5.69 13.12
N SER A 369 -12.65 -4.62 13.72
CA SER A 369 -13.43 -3.44 14.10
C SER A 369 -13.92 -2.66 12.89
N PHE A 370 -13.13 -2.63 11.81
CA PHE A 370 -13.43 -1.91 10.57
C PHE A 370 -13.76 -2.85 9.40
N PHE A 371 -14.32 -4.01 9.71
CA PHE A 371 -14.71 -5.03 8.73
C PHE A 371 -15.58 -4.49 7.59
N ASN A 372 -16.44 -3.53 7.86
CA ASN A 372 -17.30 -2.88 6.86
C ASN A 372 -16.67 -1.62 6.26
N ASP A 373 -15.34 -1.58 6.15
CA ASP A 373 -14.68 -0.44 5.51
C ASP A 373 -15.13 -0.28 4.05
N ARG A 374 -15.33 0.98 3.66
CA ARG A 374 -15.87 1.33 2.33
C ARG A 374 -14.84 1.25 1.23
N ILE A 375 -13.56 1.28 1.55
CA ILE A 375 -12.46 1.31 0.59
C ILE A 375 -11.85 -0.08 0.45
N ILE A 376 -11.35 -0.64 1.56
CA ILE A 376 -10.71 -1.96 1.58
C ILE A 376 -11.53 -2.93 2.45
N SER A 377 -12.43 -3.67 1.80
CA SER A 377 -13.16 -4.76 2.47
C SER A 377 -12.24 -5.98 2.65
N PRO A 378 -12.57 -6.89 3.60
CA PRO A 378 -11.84 -8.14 3.78
C PRO A 378 -11.68 -8.97 2.51
N ASP A 379 -12.74 -9.03 1.68
CA ASP A 379 -12.70 -9.78 0.42
C ASP A 379 -11.71 -9.17 -0.58
N VAL A 380 -11.64 -7.83 -0.64
CA VAL A 380 -10.67 -7.12 -1.47
C VAL A 380 -9.25 -7.38 -0.98
N MET A 381 -9.00 -7.27 0.33
CA MET A 381 -7.68 -7.53 0.91
C MET A 381 -7.24 -8.98 0.69
N ARG A 382 -8.14 -9.94 0.88
CA ARG A 382 -7.88 -11.36 0.60
C ARG A 382 -7.54 -11.60 -0.87
N ALA A 383 -8.32 -11.04 -1.78
CA ALA A 383 -8.07 -11.16 -3.21
C ALA A 383 -6.71 -10.59 -3.61
N MET A 384 -6.34 -9.42 -3.06
CA MET A 384 -5.03 -8.81 -3.29
C MET A 384 -3.89 -9.70 -2.77
N ALA A 385 -4.02 -10.24 -1.56
CA ALA A 385 -3.01 -11.11 -0.98
C ALA A 385 -2.82 -12.39 -1.79
N ILE A 386 -3.91 -13.04 -2.22
CA ILE A 386 -3.84 -14.25 -3.05
C ILE A 386 -3.15 -13.94 -4.39
N MET A 387 -3.50 -12.83 -5.03
CA MET A 387 -2.89 -12.43 -6.30
C MET A 387 -1.42 -12.04 -6.13
N TYR A 388 -1.08 -11.37 -5.02
CA TYR A 388 0.30 -10.96 -4.74
C TYR A 388 1.21 -12.16 -4.45
N LEU A 389 0.75 -13.10 -3.65
CA LEU A 389 1.49 -14.35 -3.40
C LEU A 389 1.65 -15.17 -4.68
N GLY A 390 0.61 -15.20 -5.52
CA GLY A 390 0.61 -15.99 -6.73
C GLY A 390 0.60 -17.50 -6.46
N PRO A 391 0.60 -18.31 -7.51
CA PRO A 391 0.42 -19.78 -7.38
C PRO A 391 1.69 -20.55 -6.99
N TYR A 392 2.85 -19.90 -6.99
CA TYR A 392 4.13 -20.58 -6.80
C TYR A 392 4.89 -20.14 -5.56
N ALA A 393 4.52 -19.03 -4.94
CA ALA A 393 5.17 -18.57 -3.72
C ALA A 393 4.68 -19.40 -2.52
N THR A 394 5.62 -19.92 -1.75
CA THR A 394 5.38 -20.62 -0.48
C THR A 394 6.13 -19.90 0.64
N PRO A 395 5.77 -18.64 0.94
CA PRO A 395 6.46 -17.89 1.99
C PRO A 395 6.14 -18.51 3.34
N ASP A 396 7.10 -18.48 4.24
CA ASP A 396 6.86 -18.74 5.64
C ASP A 396 6.32 -17.45 6.29
N PHE A 397 5.03 -17.41 6.57
CA PHE A 397 4.37 -16.23 7.14
C PHE A 397 4.89 -15.83 8.51
N GLU A 398 5.57 -16.74 9.23
CA GLU A 398 6.14 -16.46 10.55
C GLU A 398 7.54 -15.84 10.48
N THR A 399 8.27 -16.05 9.38
CA THR A 399 9.68 -15.63 9.27
C THR A 399 9.99 -14.73 8.08
N ASP A 400 9.13 -14.71 7.05
CA ASP A 400 9.35 -13.90 5.85
C ASP A 400 9.01 -12.41 6.09
N TYR A 401 9.97 -11.71 6.69
CA TYR A 401 9.83 -10.29 7.00
C TYR A 401 9.89 -9.38 5.76
N LEU A 402 10.25 -9.87 4.59
CA LEU A 402 10.13 -9.09 3.35
C LEU A 402 8.69 -9.07 2.86
N LEU A 403 7.95 -10.16 3.09
CA LEU A 403 6.51 -10.21 2.85
C LEU A 403 5.75 -9.42 3.93
N SER A 404 6.08 -9.66 5.19
CA SER A 404 5.44 -9.05 6.36
C SER A 404 6.44 -8.23 7.19
N PRO A 405 6.75 -6.98 6.83
CA PRO A 405 7.73 -6.16 7.54
C PRO A 405 7.49 -6.02 9.04
N ILE A 406 6.27 -6.20 9.49
CA ILE A 406 5.88 -6.12 10.89
C ILE A 406 6.58 -7.18 11.77
N ILE A 407 6.96 -8.34 11.19
CA ILE A 407 7.61 -9.43 11.93
C ILE A 407 9.14 -9.38 11.90
N ALA A 408 9.72 -8.36 11.26
CA ALA A 408 11.18 -8.25 11.12
C ALA A 408 11.91 -8.36 12.48
N PRO A 409 13.07 -9.04 12.54
CA PRO A 409 13.89 -9.11 13.75
C PRO A 409 14.21 -7.72 14.33
N LEU A 410 14.28 -7.60 15.67
CA LEU A 410 14.56 -6.33 16.33
C LEU A 410 15.92 -5.78 15.94
N GLU A 411 16.91 -6.63 15.68
CA GLU A 411 18.25 -6.24 15.23
C GLU A 411 18.22 -5.48 13.90
N LEU A 412 17.31 -5.86 12.98
CA LEU A 412 17.12 -5.16 11.73
C LEU A 412 16.34 -3.86 11.95
N LEU A 413 15.29 -3.89 12.78
CA LEU A 413 14.49 -2.72 13.08
C LEU A 413 15.26 -1.63 13.82
N ALA A 414 16.30 -1.99 14.60
CA ALA A 414 17.17 -1.04 15.24
C ALA A 414 17.95 -0.15 14.25
N GLU A 415 18.27 -0.67 13.05
CA GLU A 415 18.96 0.08 12.00
C GLU A 415 18.02 0.87 11.07
N PHE A 416 16.68 0.85 11.28
CA PHE A 416 15.76 1.66 10.48
C PHE A 416 16.15 3.13 10.48
N PRO A 417 16.05 3.84 9.34
CA PRO A 417 16.24 5.28 9.31
C PRO A 417 15.14 6.00 10.11
N LYS A 418 15.27 7.31 10.27
CA LYS A 418 14.20 8.12 10.84
C LYS A 418 12.90 7.86 10.06
N THR A 419 11.85 7.49 10.76
CA THR A 419 10.62 6.97 10.13
C THR A 419 9.42 7.83 10.51
N TYR A 420 8.65 8.24 9.50
CA TYR A 420 7.40 8.96 9.67
C TYR A 420 6.25 8.08 9.20
N MET A 421 5.20 8.04 9.98
CA MET A 421 4.01 7.25 9.64
C MET A 421 2.73 8.08 9.76
N ILE A 422 1.84 7.96 8.81
CA ILE A 422 0.51 8.58 8.87
C ILE A 422 -0.55 7.55 8.47
N CYS A 423 -1.59 7.43 9.28
CA CYS A 423 -2.67 6.48 9.05
C CYS A 423 -4.02 7.08 9.47
N GLY A 424 -5.11 6.60 8.89
CA GLY A 424 -6.44 6.91 9.35
C GLY A 424 -6.75 6.17 10.65
N GLU A 425 -7.41 6.83 11.61
CA GLU A 425 -7.83 6.20 12.87
C GLU A 425 -8.80 5.02 12.64
N LYS A 426 -9.60 5.08 11.58
CA LYS A 426 -10.61 4.07 11.22
C LYS A 426 -10.14 3.16 10.08
N ASP A 427 -8.84 3.10 9.85
CA ASP A 427 -8.22 2.26 8.83
C ASP A 427 -8.18 0.80 9.32
N PRO A 428 -8.59 -0.20 8.52
CA PRO A 428 -8.39 -1.61 8.84
C PRO A 428 -6.93 -2.01 9.06
N LEU A 429 -5.97 -1.22 8.56
CA LEU A 429 -4.53 -1.44 8.69
C LEU A 429 -3.87 -0.54 9.76
N VAL A 430 -4.66 0.13 10.62
CA VAL A 430 -4.08 1.03 11.63
C VAL A 430 -3.20 0.28 12.64
N ASP A 431 -3.53 -0.96 12.98
CA ASP A 431 -2.72 -1.79 13.88
C ASP A 431 -1.33 -2.07 13.30
N ASP A 432 -1.22 -2.28 11.98
CA ASP A 432 0.07 -2.47 11.29
C ASP A 432 1.00 -1.27 11.56
N THR A 433 0.45 -0.05 11.47
CA THR A 433 1.18 1.19 11.78
C THR A 433 1.62 1.27 13.24
N VAL A 434 0.70 0.98 14.18
CA VAL A 434 0.96 1.05 15.63
C VAL A 434 2.04 0.05 16.04
N ILE A 435 1.91 -1.20 15.55
CA ILE A 435 2.81 -2.28 15.93
C ILE A 435 4.20 -2.05 15.37
N LEU A 436 4.35 -1.72 14.07
CA LEU A 436 5.68 -1.47 13.52
C LEU A 436 6.35 -0.28 14.19
N ALA A 437 5.64 0.81 14.46
CA ALA A 437 6.17 1.97 15.17
C ALA A 437 6.65 1.60 16.59
N GLY A 438 5.85 0.80 17.31
CA GLY A 438 6.22 0.29 18.64
C GLY A 438 7.47 -0.59 18.60
N ARG A 439 7.55 -1.50 17.63
CA ARG A 439 8.69 -2.41 17.45
C ARG A 439 9.98 -1.68 17.07
N ILE A 440 9.91 -0.67 16.20
CA ILE A 440 11.09 0.15 15.87
C ILE A 440 11.57 0.91 17.12
N ARG A 441 10.68 1.51 17.91
CA ARG A 441 11.06 2.18 19.17
C ARG A 441 11.67 1.22 20.16
N GLN A 442 11.06 0.04 20.35
CA GLN A 442 11.61 -1.01 21.20
C GLN A 442 13.01 -1.40 20.74
N ALA A 443 13.19 -1.73 19.48
CA ALA A 443 14.47 -2.13 18.91
C ALA A 443 15.55 -1.07 19.12
N LYS A 444 15.26 0.19 18.81
CA LYS A 444 16.22 1.27 19.03
C LYS A 444 16.53 1.51 20.51
N GLY A 445 15.53 1.37 21.39
CA GLY A 445 15.72 1.46 22.82
C GLY A 445 16.64 0.37 23.38
N GLU A 446 16.45 -0.87 22.91
CA GLU A 446 17.26 -2.03 23.34
C GLU A 446 18.70 -1.99 22.81
N PHE A 447 18.88 -1.63 21.52
CA PHE A 447 20.19 -1.72 20.86
C PHE A 447 20.98 -0.40 20.85
N LEU A 448 20.30 0.77 20.87
CA LEU A 448 20.94 2.09 20.69
C LEU A 448 20.71 3.05 21.86
N GLY A 449 19.89 2.65 22.82
CA GLY A 449 19.54 3.44 24.01
C GLY A 449 18.24 4.24 23.90
N PRO A 450 17.67 4.66 25.06
CA PRO A 450 16.33 5.26 25.13
C PRO A 450 16.21 6.58 24.36
N GLU A 451 17.23 7.41 24.33
CA GLU A 451 17.21 8.69 23.59
C GLU A 451 17.00 8.49 22.07
N LYS A 452 17.51 7.38 21.53
CA LYS A 452 17.32 7.03 20.11
C LYS A 452 15.92 6.48 19.83
N ALA A 453 15.26 5.91 20.85
CA ALA A 453 13.90 5.40 20.72
C ALA A 453 12.86 6.51 20.57
N ASP A 454 13.00 7.60 21.33
CA ASP A 454 12.01 8.70 21.37
C ASP A 454 11.85 9.39 20.01
N ASN A 455 12.96 9.60 19.31
CA ASN A 455 13.01 10.31 18.01
C ASN A 455 13.00 9.34 16.81
N ALA A 456 12.86 8.04 17.02
CA ALA A 456 12.97 7.04 15.97
C ALA A 456 11.81 7.06 14.97
N VAL A 457 10.59 7.27 15.49
CA VAL A 457 9.35 7.16 14.69
C VAL A 457 8.37 8.25 15.10
N HIS A 458 7.94 9.02 14.12
CA HIS A 458 6.84 9.96 14.27
C HIS A 458 5.58 9.37 13.68
N VAL A 459 4.51 9.32 14.47
CA VAL A 459 3.22 8.75 14.03
C VAL A 459 2.13 9.79 14.13
N LYS A 460 1.35 9.95 13.06
CA LYS A 460 0.17 10.83 13.02
C LYS A 460 -1.06 10.04 12.62
N PHE A 461 -2.11 10.09 13.46
CA PHE A 461 -3.40 9.53 13.12
C PHE A 461 -4.38 10.61 12.67
N LEU A 462 -5.15 10.31 11.62
CA LEU A 462 -6.21 11.18 11.12
C LEU A 462 -7.54 10.73 11.70
N GLU A 463 -8.11 11.54 12.60
CA GLU A 463 -9.34 11.23 13.32
C GLU A 463 -10.53 11.01 12.36
N GLY A 464 -11.20 9.87 12.51
CA GLY A 464 -12.40 9.51 11.77
C GLY A 464 -12.17 9.23 10.27
N ILE A 465 -10.93 9.15 9.82
CA ILE A 465 -10.52 8.85 8.44
C ILE A 465 -10.16 7.35 8.35
N SER A 466 -10.40 6.74 7.20
CA SER A 466 -10.00 5.38 6.88
C SER A 466 -8.90 5.35 5.81
N HIS A 467 -8.76 4.20 5.14
CA HIS A 467 -7.70 3.90 4.17
C HIS A 467 -7.76 4.79 2.91
N ALA A 468 -6.63 4.87 2.20
CA ALA A 468 -6.48 5.49 0.88
C ALA A 468 -6.98 6.95 0.79
N PHE A 469 -6.88 7.73 1.88
CA PHE A 469 -7.36 9.12 1.88
C PHE A 469 -6.63 10.00 0.87
N LEU A 470 -5.37 9.72 0.51
CA LEU A 470 -4.65 10.48 -0.53
C LEU A 470 -5.28 10.36 -1.92
N GLN A 471 -6.00 9.27 -2.18
CA GLN A 471 -6.73 9.09 -3.44
C GLN A 471 -8.01 9.94 -3.52
N MET A 472 -8.36 10.59 -2.40
CA MET A 472 -9.56 11.43 -2.27
C MET A 472 -9.23 12.91 -2.18
N MET A 473 -8.05 13.36 -2.57
CA MET A 473 -7.63 14.76 -2.46
C MET A 473 -8.64 15.74 -3.09
N ALA A 474 -9.29 15.36 -4.19
CA ALA A 474 -10.31 16.20 -4.84
C ALA A 474 -11.56 16.46 -3.98
N PHE A 475 -11.84 15.61 -2.97
CA PHE A 475 -13.11 15.62 -2.23
C PHE A 475 -12.92 15.67 -0.70
N LEU A 476 -11.69 15.46 -0.21
CA LEU A 476 -11.38 15.32 1.21
C LEU A 476 -10.35 16.35 1.66
N PRO A 477 -10.76 17.40 2.40
CA PRO A 477 -9.82 18.42 2.90
C PRO A 477 -8.71 17.86 3.78
N GLU A 478 -8.99 16.82 4.56
CA GLU A 478 -8.02 16.15 5.43
C GLU A 478 -6.91 15.47 4.61
N ALA A 479 -7.19 15.03 3.39
CA ALA A 479 -6.18 14.49 2.50
C ALA A 479 -5.16 15.55 2.05
N HIS A 480 -5.62 16.77 1.76
CA HIS A 480 -4.74 17.91 1.48
C HIS A 480 -3.87 18.26 2.69
N GLN A 481 -4.46 18.29 3.89
CA GLN A 481 -3.70 18.55 5.11
C GLN A 481 -2.66 17.47 5.38
N ALA A 482 -3.02 16.20 5.17
CA ALA A 482 -2.11 15.07 5.30
C ALA A 482 -0.96 15.17 4.28
N SER A 483 -1.27 15.47 3.01
CA SER A 483 -0.26 15.64 1.96
C SER A 483 0.74 16.75 2.30
N ARG A 484 0.27 17.90 2.84
CA ARG A 484 1.17 18.97 3.30
C ARG A 484 2.04 18.54 4.47
N THR A 485 1.48 17.83 5.47
CA THR A 485 2.27 17.28 6.59
C THR A 485 3.36 16.35 6.09
N ILE A 486 3.06 15.51 5.08
CA ILE A 486 4.07 14.65 4.47
C ILE A 486 5.15 15.48 3.78
N GLY A 487 4.77 16.56 3.09
CA GLY A 487 5.73 17.50 2.51
C GLY A 487 6.65 18.17 3.55
N ASP A 488 6.11 18.53 4.71
CA ASP A 488 6.90 19.07 5.84
C ASP A 488 7.92 18.03 6.34
N TRP A 489 7.52 16.76 6.47
CA TRP A 489 8.44 15.68 6.85
C TRP A 489 9.53 15.41 5.81
N ILE A 490 9.18 15.48 4.51
CA ILE A 490 10.20 15.37 3.44
C ILE A 490 11.22 16.49 3.56
N GLN A 491 10.79 17.74 3.81
CA GLN A 491 11.69 18.87 4.00
C GLN A 491 12.57 18.72 5.25
N GLU A 492 11.99 18.24 6.35
CA GLU A 492 12.72 17.95 7.58
C GLU A 492 13.85 16.95 7.34
N ILE A 493 13.53 15.80 6.70
CA ILE A 493 14.55 14.77 6.37
C ILE A 493 15.61 15.33 5.41
N ALA A 494 15.21 16.11 4.42
CA ALA A 494 16.14 16.66 3.41
C ALA A 494 17.10 17.70 4.00
N SER A 495 16.76 18.31 5.14
CA SER A 495 17.57 19.33 5.82
C SER A 495 18.56 18.76 6.86
N GLU A 496 18.42 17.48 7.22
CA GLU A 496 19.35 16.75 8.11
C GLU A 496 20.56 16.19 7.33
#